data_42dbe5fc1cc10f1eedb4741615ed3656
#
_entry.id   42dbe5fc1cc10f1eedb4741615ed3656
#
_cell.length_a   1.000
_cell.length_b   1.000
_cell.length_c   1.000
_cell.angle_alpha   90.00
_cell.angle_beta   90.00
_cell.angle_gamma   90.00
#
_symmetry.space_group_name_H-M   'P 1'
#
loop_
_entity.id
_entity.type
_entity.pdbx_description
1 polymer ?
#
loop_
_entity_poly.entity_id
_entity_poly.type
_entity_poly.pdbx_seq_one_letter_code
_entity_poly.pdbx_strand_id
1 'polypeptide(L)'
;LEFSDLDLRIKKQFESFVRSLESSGHDINYISLPMLEYLVPCYYILTTAEASSNLARYDGIRFGFQSQDQCISSTRSLGFGDEVKRRILLGTYVLSEGYYDAYYIKAQKVRNLLQKSIKKVLSKNDFIILPTTPNLPFKIGEKPVNPVERYIEDIFTVQANLSGHPSFSFPYGEDIENGFKASIQIIGDFFKEKEILNTVKNVL
;
A
#
# COMPACT_ATOMS: atom_id res chain seq x y z
N LEU A 1 -13.27 -6.39 4.09
CA LEU A 1 -13.05 -5.56 5.25
C LEU A 1 -14.28 -4.72 5.43
N GLU A 2 -15.03 -5.03 6.42
CA GLU A 2 -15.98 -4.08 6.95
C GLU A 2 -15.16 -2.95 7.58
N PHE A 3 -15.65 -1.71 7.54
CA PHE A 3 -15.05 -0.57 8.24
C PHE A 3 -14.99 -0.75 9.78
N SER A 4 -15.17 -1.99 10.26
CA SER A 4 -15.10 -2.38 11.66
C SER A 4 -13.71 -2.23 12.28
N ASP A 5 -12.65 -2.37 11.48
CA ASP A 5 -11.26 -2.35 11.94
C ASP A 5 -10.60 -0.97 11.78
N LEU A 6 -11.38 0.04 11.36
CA LEU A 6 -10.92 1.40 11.22
C LEU A 6 -11.02 2.14 12.56
N ASP A 7 -10.01 2.94 12.93
CA ASP A 7 -10.11 3.86 14.08
C ASP A 7 -11.36 4.73 13.94
N LEU A 8 -12.19 4.77 14.99
CA LEU A 8 -13.48 5.47 14.96
C LEU A 8 -13.36 6.96 14.60
N ARG A 9 -12.23 7.59 14.93
CA ARG A 9 -11.95 8.99 14.64
C ARG A 9 -11.68 9.18 13.14
N ILE A 10 -10.90 8.28 12.53
CA ILE A 10 -10.65 8.25 11.08
C ILE A 10 -11.95 7.99 10.34
N LYS A 11 -12.73 7.01 10.80
CA LYS A 11 -14.03 6.69 10.22
C LYS A 11 -14.96 7.90 10.20
N LYS A 12 -15.07 8.61 11.34
CA LYS A 12 -15.91 9.82 11.44
C LYS A 12 -15.49 10.91 10.46
N GLN A 13 -14.18 11.14 10.31
CA GLN A 13 -13.66 12.13 9.35
C GLN A 13 -13.92 11.71 7.91
N PHE A 14 -13.73 10.43 7.59
CA PHE A 14 -14.02 9.89 6.26
C PHE A 14 -15.51 10.02 5.92
N GLU A 15 -16.40 9.65 6.84
CA GLU A 15 -17.86 9.83 6.63
C GLU A 15 -18.26 11.31 6.49
N SER A 16 -17.58 12.21 7.20
CA SER A 16 -17.77 13.65 7.03
C SER A 16 -17.36 14.12 5.63
N PHE A 17 -16.24 13.60 5.12
CA PHE A 17 -15.78 13.87 3.77
C PHE A 17 -16.80 13.39 2.71
N VAL A 18 -17.28 12.16 2.84
CA VAL A 18 -18.32 11.62 1.93
C VAL A 18 -19.56 12.48 1.93
N ARG A 19 -20.06 12.89 3.10
CA ARG A 19 -21.23 13.80 3.21
C ARG A 19 -20.98 15.17 2.58
N SER A 20 -19.76 15.69 2.66
CA SER A 20 -19.43 16.98 2.00
C SER A 20 -19.49 16.86 0.47
N LEU A 21 -19.05 15.73 -0.09
CA LEU A 21 -19.16 15.45 -1.51
C LEU A 21 -20.63 15.33 -1.96
N GLU A 22 -21.46 14.59 -1.23
CA GLU A 22 -22.89 14.47 -1.50
C GLU A 22 -23.59 15.84 -1.49
N SER A 23 -23.27 16.68 -0.48
CA SER A 23 -23.80 18.05 -0.35
C SER A 23 -23.34 18.97 -1.48
N SER A 24 -22.20 18.68 -2.08
CA SER A 24 -21.66 19.41 -3.24
C SER A 24 -22.21 18.89 -4.59
N GLY A 25 -23.12 17.91 -4.56
CA GLY A 25 -23.79 17.37 -5.74
C GLY A 25 -23.07 16.25 -6.46
N HIS A 26 -22.11 15.58 -5.76
CA HIS A 26 -21.48 14.38 -6.28
C HIS A 26 -22.31 13.13 -5.97
N ASP A 27 -22.41 12.22 -6.95
CA ASP A 27 -23.05 10.91 -6.76
C ASP A 27 -22.11 9.94 -6.07
N ILE A 28 -22.52 9.39 -4.93
CA ILE A 28 -21.73 8.46 -4.16
C ILE A 28 -22.27 7.03 -4.32
N ASN A 29 -21.41 6.15 -4.81
CA ASN A 29 -21.69 4.73 -4.98
C ASN A 29 -20.84 3.89 -4.01
N TYR A 30 -21.47 3.19 -3.08
CA TYR A 30 -20.76 2.26 -2.18
C TYR A 30 -20.46 0.97 -2.92
N ILE A 31 -19.19 0.59 -2.93
CA ILE A 31 -18.72 -0.61 -3.61
C ILE A 31 -18.08 -1.59 -2.62
N SER A 32 -18.11 -2.87 -2.94
CA SER A 32 -17.37 -3.91 -2.24
C SER A 32 -16.34 -4.52 -3.19
N LEU A 33 -15.10 -4.65 -2.71
CA LEU A 33 -14.02 -5.34 -3.41
C LEU A 33 -13.74 -6.67 -2.69
N PRO A 34 -14.25 -7.80 -3.20
CA PRO A 34 -14.20 -9.08 -2.48
C PRO A 34 -12.80 -9.66 -2.28
N MET A 35 -11.78 -9.04 -2.88
CA MET A 35 -10.38 -9.50 -2.83
C MET A 35 -9.55 -8.79 -1.76
N LEU A 36 -10.13 -7.89 -0.95
CA LEU A 36 -9.38 -7.04 -0.01
C LEU A 36 -8.55 -7.84 0.99
N GLU A 37 -9.07 -8.95 1.51
CA GLU A 37 -8.36 -9.81 2.47
C GLU A 37 -7.07 -10.44 1.91
N TYR A 38 -6.98 -10.60 0.57
CA TYR A 38 -5.81 -11.18 -0.09
C TYR A 38 -4.77 -10.15 -0.55
N LEU A 39 -5.08 -8.84 -0.49
CA LEU A 39 -4.23 -7.82 -1.10
C LEU A 39 -2.90 -7.66 -0.37
N VAL A 40 -2.93 -7.61 0.95
CA VAL A 40 -1.70 -7.46 1.75
C VAL A 40 -0.77 -8.67 1.57
N PRO A 41 -1.22 -9.94 1.73
CA PRO A 41 -0.40 -11.09 1.39
C PRO A 41 0.11 -11.09 -0.05
N CYS A 42 -0.75 -10.75 -1.02
CA CYS A 42 -0.39 -10.65 -2.43
C CYS A 42 0.73 -9.62 -2.66
N TYR A 43 0.60 -8.42 -2.07
CA TYR A 43 1.59 -7.36 -2.15
C TYR A 43 2.94 -7.82 -1.62
N TYR A 44 2.97 -8.40 -0.41
CA TYR A 44 4.23 -8.85 0.18
C TYR A 44 4.89 -9.98 -0.59
N ILE A 45 4.13 -10.94 -1.12
CA ILE A 45 4.67 -12.00 -1.97
C ILE A 45 5.35 -11.41 -3.21
N LEU A 46 4.66 -10.52 -3.93
CA LEU A 46 5.17 -9.95 -5.19
C LEU A 46 6.35 -9.00 -4.94
N THR A 47 6.24 -8.11 -3.96
CA THR A 47 7.30 -7.12 -3.70
C THR A 47 8.54 -7.74 -3.09
N THR A 48 8.42 -8.76 -2.25
CA THR A 48 9.61 -9.46 -1.70
C THR A 48 10.29 -10.30 -2.78
N ALA A 49 9.54 -10.96 -3.66
CA ALA A 49 10.09 -11.67 -4.81
C ALA A 49 10.90 -10.73 -5.70
N GLU A 50 10.35 -9.57 -6.04
CA GLU A 50 11.04 -8.55 -6.84
C GLU A 50 12.24 -7.96 -6.08
N ALA A 51 12.08 -7.62 -4.79
CA ALA A 51 13.16 -7.08 -3.97
C ALA A 51 14.36 -8.04 -3.87
N SER A 52 14.13 -9.34 -3.66
CA SER A 52 15.21 -10.32 -3.59
C SER A 52 16.03 -10.39 -4.88
N SER A 53 15.38 -10.29 -6.03
CA SER A 53 16.02 -10.25 -7.35
C SER A 53 16.76 -8.94 -7.60
N ASN A 54 16.10 -7.79 -7.35
CA ASN A 54 16.67 -6.48 -7.62
C ASN A 54 17.84 -6.15 -6.68
N LEU A 55 17.75 -6.51 -5.41
CA LEU A 55 18.81 -6.25 -4.42
C LEU A 55 19.99 -7.23 -4.54
N ALA A 56 19.89 -8.26 -5.37
CA ALA A 56 21.04 -9.14 -5.68
C ALA A 56 22.22 -8.36 -6.33
N ARG A 57 21.93 -7.20 -6.96
CA ARG A 57 22.95 -6.35 -7.62
C ARG A 57 23.80 -5.52 -6.66
N TYR A 58 23.38 -5.37 -5.41
CA TYR A 58 24.07 -4.55 -4.41
C TYR A 58 25.14 -5.38 -3.71
N ASP A 59 26.32 -5.41 -4.29
CA ASP A 59 27.50 -6.17 -3.84
C ASP A 59 28.57 -5.31 -3.16
N GLY A 60 28.46 -3.97 -3.28
CA GLY A 60 29.42 -3.01 -2.73
C GLY A 60 30.70 -2.83 -3.55
N ILE A 61 30.82 -3.45 -4.75
CA ILE A 61 32.06 -3.39 -5.55
C ILE A 61 32.23 -2.03 -6.21
N ARG A 62 31.18 -1.47 -6.82
CA ARG A 62 31.26 -0.26 -7.61
C ARG A 62 30.76 0.99 -6.87
N PHE A 63 29.84 0.82 -5.95
CA PHE A 63 29.22 1.92 -5.19
C PHE A 63 28.54 1.39 -3.92
N GLY A 64 28.27 2.31 -3.00
CA GLY A 64 27.61 2.02 -1.74
C GLY A 64 28.59 1.58 -0.65
N PHE A 65 28.05 0.95 0.39
CA PHE A 65 28.83 0.45 1.52
C PHE A 65 29.62 -0.78 1.10
N GLN A 66 30.90 -0.82 1.51
CA GLN A 66 31.76 -1.99 1.38
C GLN A 66 32.35 -2.34 2.76
N SER A 67 32.36 -3.61 3.13
CA SER A 67 33.00 -4.08 4.36
C SER A 67 34.51 -4.00 4.29
N GLN A 68 35.17 -3.92 5.46
CA GLN A 68 36.62 -3.79 5.54
C GLN A 68 37.38 -4.99 4.93
N ASP A 69 36.81 -6.17 5.02
CA ASP A 69 37.34 -7.41 4.43
C ASP A 69 37.06 -7.54 2.92
N GLN A 70 36.37 -6.54 2.33
CA GLN A 70 35.95 -6.52 0.91
C GLN A 70 35.16 -7.76 0.46
N CYS A 71 34.62 -8.53 1.41
CA CYS A 71 33.82 -9.70 1.13
C CYS A 71 32.38 -9.29 0.81
N ILE A 72 31.81 -9.78 -0.30
CA ILE A 72 30.41 -9.50 -0.69
C ILE A 72 29.44 -9.95 0.38
N SER A 73 29.67 -11.12 1.00
CA SER A 73 28.79 -11.64 2.05
C SER A 73 28.80 -10.72 3.28
N SER A 74 29.98 -10.29 3.73
CA SER A 74 30.12 -9.35 4.86
C SER A 74 29.51 -7.99 4.51
N THR A 75 29.78 -7.48 3.32
CA THR A 75 29.22 -6.21 2.82
C THR A 75 27.69 -6.23 2.86
N ARG A 76 27.06 -7.25 2.35
CA ARG A 76 25.60 -7.38 2.35
C ARG A 76 25.04 -7.60 3.76
N SER A 77 25.70 -8.40 4.58
CA SER A 77 25.27 -8.68 5.95
C SER A 77 25.34 -7.47 6.87
N LEU A 78 26.35 -6.61 6.69
CA LEU A 78 26.54 -5.39 7.49
C LEU A 78 25.78 -4.19 6.90
N GLY A 79 25.71 -4.10 5.56
CA GLY A 79 25.12 -2.95 4.87
C GLY A 79 23.60 -2.96 4.80
N PHE A 80 22.96 -4.13 4.80
CA PHE A 80 21.49 -4.20 4.80
C PHE A 80 20.92 -4.22 6.21
N GLY A 81 19.89 -3.40 6.44
CA GLY A 81 19.09 -3.45 7.66
C GLY A 81 18.25 -4.75 7.75
N ASP A 82 17.75 -5.05 8.93
CA ASP A 82 17.06 -6.33 9.22
C ASP A 82 15.79 -6.54 8.39
N GLU A 83 15.02 -5.49 8.15
CA GLU A 83 13.81 -5.58 7.30
C GLU A 83 14.17 -5.91 5.84
N VAL A 84 15.21 -5.30 5.29
CA VAL A 84 15.69 -5.60 3.93
C VAL A 84 16.15 -7.05 3.83
N LYS A 85 16.90 -7.54 4.82
CA LYS A 85 17.34 -8.96 4.89
C LYS A 85 16.13 -9.90 4.93
N ARG A 86 15.11 -9.57 5.74
CA ARG A 86 13.87 -10.35 5.84
C ARG A 86 13.16 -10.43 4.48
N ARG A 87 13.03 -9.31 3.77
CA ARG A 87 12.41 -9.27 2.44
C ARG A 87 13.19 -10.07 1.41
N ILE A 88 14.53 -10.01 1.44
CA ILE A 88 15.39 -10.83 0.56
C ILE A 88 15.17 -12.32 0.83
N LEU A 89 15.15 -12.72 2.09
CA LEU A 89 14.95 -14.14 2.47
C LEU A 89 13.56 -14.64 2.06
N LEU A 90 12.51 -13.86 2.36
CA LEU A 90 11.14 -14.20 1.96
C LEU A 90 11.00 -14.30 0.44
N GLY A 91 11.57 -13.34 -0.30
CA GLY A 91 11.51 -13.34 -1.76
C GLY A 91 12.25 -14.52 -2.37
N THR A 92 13.41 -14.86 -1.84
CA THR A 92 14.18 -16.06 -2.26
C THR A 92 13.37 -17.34 -2.01
N TYR A 93 12.69 -17.43 -0.86
CA TYR A 93 11.83 -18.57 -0.54
C TYR A 93 10.64 -18.66 -1.52
N VAL A 94 9.94 -17.56 -1.75
CA VAL A 94 8.78 -17.51 -2.66
C VAL A 94 9.15 -17.87 -4.11
N LEU A 95 10.37 -17.54 -4.54
CA LEU A 95 10.87 -17.86 -5.89
C LEU A 95 11.52 -19.25 -6.00
N SER A 96 11.68 -19.99 -4.90
CA SER A 96 12.29 -21.30 -4.92
C SER A 96 11.38 -22.37 -5.52
N GLU A 97 11.97 -23.47 -5.96
CA GLU A 97 11.27 -24.62 -6.51
C GLU A 97 10.24 -25.18 -5.52
N GLY A 98 9.05 -25.51 -6.03
CA GLY A 98 7.91 -25.98 -5.24
C GLY A 98 7.06 -24.86 -4.63
N TYR A 99 7.61 -23.65 -4.38
CA TYR A 99 6.87 -22.52 -3.82
C TYR A 99 6.48 -21.49 -4.86
N TYR A 100 7.19 -21.42 -5.98
CA TYR A 100 6.93 -20.47 -7.06
C TYR A 100 5.47 -20.53 -7.56
N ASP A 101 5.00 -21.71 -7.92
CA ASP A 101 3.62 -21.89 -8.40
C ASP A 101 2.59 -21.71 -7.28
N ALA A 102 2.92 -22.16 -6.07
CA ALA A 102 2.03 -22.14 -4.93
C ALA A 102 1.79 -20.72 -4.41
N TYR A 103 2.77 -19.82 -4.48
CA TYR A 103 2.70 -18.47 -3.95
C TYR A 103 2.78 -17.40 -5.03
N TYR A 104 3.88 -17.33 -5.80
CA TYR A 104 4.11 -16.25 -6.74
C TYR A 104 3.08 -16.22 -7.87
N ILE A 105 2.82 -17.36 -8.52
CA ILE A 105 1.83 -17.45 -9.58
C ILE A 105 0.42 -17.18 -9.06
N LYS A 106 0.08 -17.64 -7.86
CA LYS A 106 -1.22 -17.31 -7.24
C LYS A 106 -1.34 -15.81 -6.98
N ALA A 107 -0.30 -15.17 -6.44
CA ALA A 107 -0.31 -13.72 -6.20
C ALA A 107 -0.47 -12.93 -7.51
N GLN A 108 0.17 -13.34 -8.60
CA GLN A 108 -0.03 -12.74 -9.92
C GLN A 108 -1.48 -12.87 -10.42
N LYS A 109 -2.13 -14.01 -10.17
CA LYS A 109 -3.55 -14.21 -10.51
C LYS A 109 -4.45 -13.29 -9.67
N VAL A 110 -4.22 -13.17 -8.37
CA VAL A 110 -4.93 -12.25 -7.47
C VAL A 110 -4.77 -10.81 -7.94
N ARG A 111 -3.54 -10.38 -8.24
CA ARG A 111 -3.25 -9.05 -8.79
C ARG A 111 -4.05 -8.77 -10.07
N ASN A 112 -4.12 -9.71 -10.99
CA ASN A 112 -4.87 -9.56 -12.24
C ASN A 112 -6.38 -9.42 -11.98
N LEU A 113 -6.94 -10.19 -11.04
CA LEU A 113 -8.35 -10.08 -10.65
C LEU A 113 -8.65 -8.73 -10.01
N LEU A 114 -7.78 -8.22 -9.14
CA LEU A 114 -7.90 -6.89 -8.56
C LEU A 114 -7.91 -5.81 -9.64
N GLN A 115 -6.94 -5.86 -10.56
CA GLN A 115 -6.82 -4.90 -11.67
C GLN A 115 -8.11 -4.84 -12.51
N LYS A 116 -8.66 -6.01 -12.86
CA LYS A 116 -9.95 -6.12 -13.57
C LYS A 116 -11.11 -5.55 -12.77
N SER A 117 -11.13 -5.79 -11.45
CA SER A 117 -12.19 -5.30 -10.57
C SER A 117 -12.16 -3.78 -10.45
N ILE A 118 -11.00 -3.19 -10.22
CA ILE A 118 -10.82 -1.73 -10.15
C ILE A 118 -11.18 -1.08 -11.49
N LYS A 119 -10.69 -1.61 -12.61
CA LYS A 119 -11.04 -1.14 -13.94
C LYS A 119 -12.55 -1.17 -14.20
N LYS A 120 -13.24 -2.24 -13.75
CA LYS A 120 -14.71 -2.32 -13.85
C LYS A 120 -15.42 -1.26 -13.01
N VAL A 121 -14.91 -0.94 -11.83
CA VAL A 121 -15.46 0.14 -10.99
C VAL A 121 -15.24 1.49 -11.66
N LEU A 122 -14.02 1.80 -12.09
CA LEU A 122 -13.66 3.06 -12.72
C LEU A 122 -14.28 3.25 -14.12
N SER A 123 -14.78 2.20 -14.77
CA SER A 123 -15.56 2.36 -16.00
C SER A 123 -16.97 2.96 -15.78
N LYS A 124 -17.42 3.06 -14.53
CA LYS A 124 -18.73 3.59 -14.15
C LYS A 124 -18.66 4.75 -13.15
N ASN A 125 -17.50 5.01 -12.60
CA ASN A 125 -17.26 6.03 -11.61
C ASN A 125 -15.95 6.76 -11.97
N ASP A 126 -15.88 8.05 -11.70
CA ASP A 126 -14.71 8.87 -12.01
C ASP A 126 -13.53 8.51 -11.10
N PHE A 127 -13.80 8.25 -9.82
CA PHE A 127 -12.80 7.96 -8.81
C PHE A 127 -13.29 6.90 -7.82
N ILE A 128 -12.32 6.26 -7.15
CA ILE A 128 -12.54 5.48 -5.93
C ILE A 128 -11.93 6.28 -4.78
N ILE A 129 -12.69 6.45 -3.70
CA ILE A 129 -12.23 7.14 -2.49
C ILE A 129 -12.24 6.18 -1.30
N LEU A 130 -11.22 6.27 -0.46
CA LEU A 130 -11.06 5.46 0.74
C LEU A 130 -10.16 6.17 1.75
N PRO A 131 -10.17 5.78 3.04
CA PRO A 131 -9.16 6.23 3.98
C PRO A 131 -7.75 5.80 3.52
N THR A 132 -6.72 6.59 3.82
CA THR A 132 -5.34 6.22 3.47
C THR A 132 -4.79 5.15 4.40
N THR A 133 -5.05 5.26 5.70
CA THR A 133 -4.58 4.33 6.74
C THR A 133 -5.72 3.95 7.68
N PRO A 134 -5.71 2.74 8.25
CA PRO A 134 -6.74 2.32 9.20
C PRO A 134 -6.59 2.94 10.59
N ASN A 135 -5.37 3.32 10.98
CA ASN A 135 -5.03 3.81 12.31
C ASN A 135 -4.30 5.14 12.26
N LEU A 136 -4.22 5.82 13.41
CA LEU A 136 -3.34 6.96 13.59
C LEU A 136 -1.87 6.51 13.63
N PRO A 137 -0.92 7.42 13.32
CA PRO A 137 0.50 7.09 13.36
C PRO A 137 0.94 6.70 14.79
N PHE A 138 1.81 5.71 14.88
CA PHE A 138 2.43 5.31 16.14
C PHE A 138 3.50 6.32 16.60
N LYS A 139 3.80 6.33 17.90
CA LYS A 139 4.81 7.23 18.48
C LYS A 139 6.22 6.85 18.01
N ILE A 140 7.08 7.86 17.88
CA ILE A 140 8.49 7.64 17.55
C ILE A 140 9.13 6.73 18.61
N GLY A 141 9.79 5.65 18.16
CA GLY A 141 10.39 4.63 19.03
C GLY A 141 9.45 3.52 19.48
N GLU A 142 8.16 3.65 19.27
CA GLU A 142 7.21 2.57 19.51
C GLU A 142 7.35 1.51 18.42
N LYS A 143 7.57 0.27 18.83
CA LYS A 143 7.63 -0.87 17.91
C LYS A 143 6.35 -1.68 18.06
N PRO A 144 5.63 -1.95 16.98
CA PRO A 144 4.50 -2.86 17.05
C PRO A 144 4.96 -4.23 17.57
N VAL A 145 4.20 -4.77 18.50
CA VAL A 145 4.50 -6.06 19.15
C VAL A 145 4.48 -7.20 18.13
N ASN A 146 3.62 -7.08 17.12
CA ASN A 146 3.47 -8.07 16.06
C ASN A 146 3.81 -7.45 14.68
N PRO A 147 4.76 -8.00 13.92
CA PRO A 147 5.04 -7.53 12.56
C PRO A 147 3.82 -7.54 11.62
N VAL A 148 2.84 -8.41 11.85
CA VAL A 148 1.60 -8.49 11.06
C VAL A 148 0.74 -7.24 11.23
N GLU A 149 0.72 -6.62 12.42
CA GLU A 149 -0.01 -5.36 12.66
C GLU A 149 0.50 -4.23 11.75
N ARG A 150 1.81 -4.18 11.51
CA ARG A 150 2.40 -3.22 10.59
C ARG A 150 1.96 -3.44 9.14
N TYR A 151 1.68 -4.68 8.76
CA TYR A 151 1.23 -5.00 7.40
C TYR A 151 -0.24 -4.59 7.15
N ILE A 152 -1.05 -4.54 8.20
CA ILE A 152 -2.44 -4.09 8.11
C ILE A 152 -2.52 -2.59 7.83
N GLU A 153 -1.52 -1.80 8.25
CA GLU A 153 -1.46 -0.36 7.93
C GLU A 153 -1.46 -0.07 6.42
N ASP A 154 -0.93 -0.98 5.61
CA ASP A 154 -0.84 -0.83 4.16
C ASP A 154 -2.12 -1.23 3.40
N ILE A 155 -3.15 -1.73 4.11
CA ILE A 155 -4.31 -2.39 3.49
C ILE A 155 -5.04 -1.54 2.45
N PHE A 156 -5.11 -0.23 2.66
CA PHE A 156 -5.76 0.69 1.74
C PHE A 156 -4.84 1.17 0.62
N THR A 157 -3.54 1.25 0.86
CA THR A 157 -2.57 1.78 -0.10
C THR A 157 -2.09 0.75 -1.12
N VAL A 158 -2.03 -0.53 -0.75
CA VAL A 158 -1.58 -1.60 -1.65
C VAL A 158 -2.48 -1.80 -2.88
N GLN A 159 -3.73 -1.35 -2.82
CA GLN A 159 -4.68 -1.47 -3.93
C GLN A 159 -4.19 -0.74 -5.19
N ALA A 160 -3.79 0.53 -5.04
CA ALA A 160 -3.26 1.34 -6.13
C ALA A 160 -1.95 0.75 -6.66
N ASN A 161 -1.04 0.33 -5.75
CA ASN A 161 0.25 -0.26 -6.11
C ASN A 161 0.09 -1.57 -6.92
N LEU A 162 -0.79 -2.47 -6.47
CA LEU A 162 -1.03 -3.75 -7.14
C LEU A 162 -1.74 -3.59 -8.47
N SER A 163 -2.68 -2.66 -8.55
CA SER A 163 -3.47 -2.43 -9.75
C SER A 163 -2.77 -1.54 -10.79
N GLY A 164 -1.80 -0.72 -10.35
CA GLY A 164 -1.06 0.22 -11.19
C GLY A 164 -1.84 1.50 -11.50
N HIS A 165 -2.95 1.77 -10.82
CA HIS A 165 -3.73 2.99 -11.00
C HIS A 165 -3.07 4.16 -10.25
N PRO A 166 -3.15 5.39 -10.80
CA PRO A 166 -2.70 6.59 -10.10
C PRO A 166 -3.55 6.83 -8.86
N SER A 167 -2.90 7.27 -7.81
CA SER A 167 -3.58 7.60 -6.58
C SER A 167 -2.93 8.80 -5.89
N PHE A 168 -3.72 9.54 -5.13
CA PHE A 168 -3.28 10.69 -4.37
C PHE A 168 -3.90 10.67 -2.97
N SER A 169 -3.07 10.91 -1.94
CA SER A 169 -3.52 11.01 -0.56
C SER A 169 -3.35 12.44 -0.04
N PHE A 170 -4.34 12.93 0.69
CA PHE A 170 -4.32 14.27 1.25
C PHE A 170 -4.98 14.30 2.63
N PRO A 171 -4.53 15.19 3.54
CA PRO A 171 -5.16 15.35 4.85
C PRO A 171 -6.52 16.02 4.71
N TYR A 172 -7.50 15.61 5.53
CA TYR A 172 -8.84 16.17 5.56
C TYR A 172 -9.37 16.28 6.98
N GLY A 173 -10.22 17.30 7.19
CA GLY A 173 -10.96 17.51 8.43
C GLY A 173 -10.16 18.20 9.53
N GLU A 174 -10.70 18.13 10.74
CA GLU A 174 -10.09 18.71 11.93
C GLU A 174 -8.99 17.83 12.50
N ASP A 175 -8.17 18.40 13.37
CA ASP A 175 -7.16 17.65 14.11
C ASP A 175 -7.84 16.60 15.01
N ILE A 176 -7.39 15.38 14.85
CA ILE A 176 -7.91 14.25 15.64
C ILE A 176 -7.20 14.19 17.00
N GLU A 177 -5.86 14.26 16.95
CA GLU A 177 -5.00 14.19 18.13
C GLU A 177 -3.61 14.75 17.76
N ASN A 178 -3.05 15.63 18.59
CA ASN A 178 -1.68 16.17 18.46
C ASN A 178 -1.33 16.75 17.07
N GLY A 179 -2.29 17.36 16.39
CA GLY A 179 -2.11 17.95 15.04
C GLY A 179 -2.24 16.93 13.89
N PHE A 180 -2.61 15.69 14.16
CA PHE A 180 -2.85 14.69 13.10
C PHE A 180 -4.27 14.80 12.56
N LYS A 181 -4.38 14.75 11.23
CA LYS A 181 -5.64 14.69 10.49
C LYS A 181 -5.82 13.31 9.87
N ALA A 182 -7.09 12.92 9.66
CA ALA A 182 -7.35 11.79 8.78
C ALA A 182 -6.85 12.09 7.38
N SER A 183 -6.42 11.07 6.67
CA SER A 183 -6.04 11.21 5.26
C SER A 183 -7.00 10.43 4.37
N ILE A 184 -7.40 11.09 3.29
CA ILE A 184 -8.25 10.53 2.25
C ILE A 184 -7.36 10.14 1.08
N GLN A 185 -7.60 8.97 0.49
CA GLN A 185 -6.97 8.53 -0.74
C GLN A 185 -7.99 8.54 -1.87
N ILE A 186 -7.59 9.09 -3.01
CA ILE A 186 -8.34 9.04 -4.28
C ILE A 186 -7.56 8.19 -5.26
N ILE A 187 -8.23 7.24 -5.92
CA ILE A 187 -7.68 6.42 -7.00
C ILE A 187 -8.45 6.76 -8.27
N GLY A 188 -7.75 7.07 -9.35
CA GLY A 188 -8.33 7.34 -10.67
C GLY A 188 -7.98 6.27 -11.70
N ASP A 189 -8.54 6.38 -12.90
CA ASP A 189 -8.17 5.51 -14.01
C ASP A 189 -6.76 5.82 -14.54
N PHE A 190 -6.21 4.97 -15.34
CA PHE A 190 -4.87 5.12 -15.92
C PHE A 190 -4.71 6.46 -16.64
N PHE A 191 -3.58 7.13 -16.37
CA PHE A 191 -3.21 8.44 -16.95
C PHE A 191 -4.15 9.60 -16.58
N LYS A 192 -4.90 9.47 -15.48
CA LYS A 192 -5.82 10.49 -14.96
C LYS A 192 -5.25 11.30 -13.78
N GLU A 193 -3.93 11.39 -13.65
CA GLU A 193 -3.25 12.10 -12.55
C GLU A 193 -3.68 13.58 -12.50
N LYS A 194 -3.80 14.22 -13.67
CA LYS A 194 -4.24 15.64 -13.75
C LYS A 194 -5.66 15.83 -13.23
N GLU A 195 -6.56 14.89 -13.52
CA GLU A 195 -7.96 14.95 -13.09
C GLU A 195 -8.04 14.74 -11.57
N ILE A 196 -7.28 13.78 -11.01
CA ILE A 196 -7.15 13.59 -9.56
C ILE A 196 -6.69 14.88 -8.88
N LEU A 197 -5.61 15.51 -9.35
CA LEU A 197 -5.07 16.73 -8.76
C LEU A 197 -6.03 17.90 -8.84
N ASN A 198 -6.75 18.06 -9.96
CA ASN A 198 -7.77 19.09 -10.10
C ASN A 198 -8.94 18.86 -9.15
N THR A 199 -9.41 17.63 -9.00
CA THR A 199 -10.49 17.27 -8.08
C THR A 199 -10.09 17.58 -6.64
N VAL A 200 -8.90 17.16 -6.21
CA VAL A 200 -8.40 17.47 -4.87
C VAL A 200 -8.31 18.96 -4.61
N LYS A 201 -7.83 19.75 -5.57
CA LYS A 201 -7.76 21.22 -5.46
C LYS A 201 -9.13 21.87 -5.29
N ASN A 202 -10.16 21.29 -5.87
CA ASN A 202 -11.52 21.85 -5.78
C ASN A 202 -12.28 21.42 -4.52
N VAL A 203 -11.81 20.36 -3.85
CA VAL A 203 -12.43 19.80 -2.64
C VAL A 203 -11.74 20.30 -1.36
N LEU A 204 -10.49 20.72 -1.45
CA LEU A 204 -9.72 21.37 -0.35
C LEU A 204 -9.99 22.87 -0.30
#